data_ca40a89021847d0f05cd97dd92eb528c
#
_entry.id   ca40a89021847d0f05cd97dd92eb528c
#
_cell.length_a   1.000
_cell.length_b   1.000
_cell.length_c   1.000
_cell.angle_alpha   90.00
_cell.angle_beta   90.00
_cell.angle_gamma   90.00
#
_symmetry.space_group_name_H-M   'P 1'
#
loop_
_entity.id
_entity.type
_entity.pdbx_description
1 polymer ?
#
loop_
_entity_poly.entity_id
_entity_poly.type
_entity_poly.pdbx_seq_one_letter_code
_entity_poly.pdbx_strand_id
1 'polypeptide(L)'
;MDQAISLGAKDRCAAKISFAPLRIKHVPVPDDWCFIVADTGKRAEKSGAGRVAYNLRRKECEEALRIVSGYVATENITGKLCTTYPELMKAVDSEALMNSASQVLSGNLLRRFRHVVTEAARVEEAVDRVVVADVTGFGALMDASHASLRIDFHVSSMELDELAAVAREGGAAGARLTGAGFGGCIVALADRRTVGEVLETLVEEYFVRRGLADQLDDRLFLAVPSAGATFSACEGAQ
;
A
#
# COMPACT_ATOMS: atom_id res chain seq x y z
N MET A 1 -3.16 7.62 -8.18
CA MET A 1 -1.93 7.70 -7.34
C MET A 1 -0.72 7.97 -8.21
N ASP A 2 -0.40 7.13 -9.18
CA ASP A 2 0.82 7.20 -9.99
C ASP A 2 1.03 8.56 -10.68
N GLN A 3 0.00 9.11 -11.31
CA GLN A 3 0.05 10.45 -11.92
C GLN A 3 0.34 11.56 -10.90
N ALA A 4 -0.28 11.50 -9.72
CA ALA A 4 -0.08 12.51 -8.68
C ALA A 4 1.35 12.47 -8.14
N ILE A 5 1.93 11.28 -7.94
CA ILE A 5 3.30 11.16 -7.45
C ILE A 5 4.31 11.48 -8.55
N SER A 6 4.06 11.11 -9.80
CA SER A 6 4.96 11.45 -10.93
C SER A 6 5.16 12.94 -11.10
N LEU A 7 4.16 13.76 -10.77
CA LEU A 7 4.24 15.22 -10.89
C LEU A 7 4.58 15.89 -9.56
N GLY A 8 4.15 15.33 -8.44
CA GLY A 8 4.21 15.99 -7.14
C GLY A 8 5.23 15.42 -6.18
N ALA A 9 6.08 14.46 -6.57
CA ALA A 9 7.12 13.94 -5.70
C ALA A 9 8.20 14.97 -5.40
N LYS A 10 8.78 14.87 -4.20
CA LYS A 10 10.00 15.60 -3.81
C LYS A 10 11.12 14.62 -3.52
N ASP A 11 12.33 15.07 -3.85
CA ASP A 11 13.54 14.31 -3.56
C ASP A 11 13.61 13.94 -2.07
N ARG A 12 14.03 12.71 -1.79
CA ARG A 12 14.17 12.12 -0.44
C ARG A 12 12.93 12.22 0.44
N CYS A 13 11.73 12.27 -0.15
CA CYS A 13 10.48 12.35 0.59
C CYS A 13 9.53 11.23 0.22
N ALA A 14 8.86 10.68 1.21
CA ALA A 14 7.59 9.98 1.03
C ALA A 14 6.46 10.99 0.82
N ALA A 15 5.41 10.61 0.10
CA ALA A 15 4.28 11.45 -0.17
C ALA A 15 2.99 10.84 0.37
N LYS A 16 2.38 11.47 1.36
CA LYS A 16 1.01 11.17 1.76
C LYS A 16 0.05 11.92 0.85
N ILE A 17 -0.77 11.18 0.10
CA ILE A 17 -1.69 11.71 -0.90
C ILE A 17 -3.14 11.57 -0.42
N SER A 18 -3.85 12.68 -0.34
CA SER A 18 -5.31 12.73 -0.16
C SER A 18 -5.96 13.10 -1.48
N PHE A 19 -7.07 12.45 -1.87
CA PHE A 19 -7.64 12.61 -3.21
C PHE A 19 -8.88 13.50 -3.28
N ALA A 20 -9.49 13.82 -2.16
CA ALA A 20 -10.71 14.65 -2.13
C ALA A 20 -10.67 15.68 -0.99
N PRO A 21 -10.17 16.89 -1.21
CA PRO A 21 -9.45 17.39 -2.39
C PRO A 21 -8.05 16.80 -2.54
N LEU A 22 -7.46 16.86 -3.74
CA LEU A 22 -6.08 16.40 -3.94
C LEU A 22 -5.11 17.25 -3.12
N ARG A 23 -4.40 16.62 -2.20
CA ARG A 23 -3.34 17.22 -1.38
C ARG A 23 -2.19 16.24 -1.26
N ILE A 24 -0.98 16.75 -1.33
CA ILE A 24 0.26 15.97 -1.15
C ILE A 24 1.02 16.57 0.02
N LYS A 25 1.22 15.76 1.08
CA LYS A 25 2.10 16.09 2.21
C LYS A 25 3.40 15.31 2.03
N HIS A 26 4.53 16.01 1.91
CA HIS A 26 5.84 15.40 1.84
C HIS A 26 6.39 15.17 3.25
N VAL A 27 6.96 14.00 3.46
CA VAL A 27 7.59 13.60 4.73
C VAL A 27 9.01 13.14 4.38
N PRO A 28 10.05 13.82 4.87
CA PRO A 28 11.44 13.40 4.64
C PRO A 28 11.66 11.97 5.11
N VAL A 29 12.23 11.14 4.25
CA VAL A 29 12.59 9.76 4.57
C VAL A 29 13.98 9.75 5.23
N PRO A 30 14.19 8.99 6.32
CA PRO A 30 15.51 8.83 6.92
C PRO A 30 16.54 8.31 5.91
N ASP A 31 17.77 8.83 5.97
CA ASP A 31 18.83 8.54 4.98
C ASP A 31 19.34 7.09 5.01
N ASP A 32 19.12 6.39 6.11
CA ASP A 32 19.49 4.98 6.30
C ASP A 32 18.41 3.98 5.85
N TRP A 33 17.24 4.46 5.45
CA TRP A 33 16.18 3.60 4.93
C TRP A 33 16.43 3.23 3.47
N CYS A 34 16.35 1.94 3.19
CA CYS A 34 16.54 1.35 1.87
C CYS A 34 15.25 0.67 1.43
N PHE A 35 14.70 1.13 0.30
CA PHE A 35 13.53 0.50 -0.29
C PHE A 35 13.96 -0.46 -1.39
N ILE A 36 13.58 -1.73 -1.25
CA ILE A 36 13.85 -2.79 -2.21
C ILE A 36 12.58 -3.05 -2.99
N VAL A 37 12.64 -2.97 -4.31
CA VAL A 37 11.57 -3.39 -5.20
C VAL A 37 11.94 -4.73 -5.79
N ALA A 38 11.05 -5.72 -5.65
CA ALA A 38 11.25 -7.05 -6.20
C ALA A 38 10.01 -7.48 -6.99
N ASP A 39 10.21 -7.89 -8.26
CA ASP A 39 9.15 -8.36 -9.16
C ASP A 39 9.01 -9.88 -9.08
N THR A 40 7.80 -10.36 -8.89
CA THR A 40 7.51 -11.80 -8.74
C THR A 40 7.77 -12.65 -9.98
N GLY A 41 8.02 -12.06 -11.13
CA GLY A 41 8.03 -12.76 -12.42
C GLY A 41 6.64 -13.03 -12.99
N LYS A 42 5.59 -12.84 -12.21
CA LYS A 42 4.20 -12.99 -12.63
C LYS A 42 3.61 -11.62 -12.96
N ARG A 43 3.23 -11.44 -14.22
CA ARG A 43 2.56 -10.20 -14.64
C ARG A 43 1.23 -10.04 -13.93
N ALA A 44 1.00 -8.86 -13.35
CA ALA A 44 -0.33 -8.48 -12.89
C ALA A 44 -1.26 -8.38 -14.10
N GLU A 45 -2.37 -9.11 -14.09
CA GLU A 45 -3.38 -9.01 -15.14
C GLU A 45 -4.13 -7.67 -15.04
N LYS A 46 -3.58 -6.62 -15.68
CA LYS A 46 -4.20 -5.29 -15.75
C LYS A 46 -5.38 -5.22 -16.72
N SER A 47 -5.59 -6.26 -17.56
CA SER A 47 -6.70 -6.41 -18.50
C SER A 47 -7.45 -7.71 -18.22
N GLY A 48 -8.70 -7.82 -18.67
CA GLY A 48 -9.48 -9.05 -18.49
C GLY A 48 -9.88 -9.31 -17.02
N ALA A 49 -9.61 -10.52 -16.53
CA ALA A 49 -10.08 -11.02 -15.23
C ALA A 49 -9.58 -10.18 -14.04
N GLY A 50 -8.32 -9.74 -14.05
CA GLY A 50 -7.75 -8.91 -12.99
C GLY A 50 -8.45 -7.56 -12.84
N ARG A 51 -8.77 -6.91 -13.96
CA ARG A 51 -9.54 -5.65 -13.93
C ARG A 51 -10.96 -5.86 -13.41
N VAL A 52 -11.62 -6.94 -13.81
CA VAL A 52 -12.96 -7.29 -13.32
C VAL A 52 -12.92 -7.55 -11.82
N ALA A 53 -11.94 -8.32 -11.35
CA ALA A 53 -11.76 -8.61 -9.93
C ALA A 53 -11.52 -7.33 -9.12
N TYR A 54 -10.63 -6.43 -9.58
CA TYR A 54 -10.36 -5.16 -8.90
C TYR A 54 -11.61 -4.25 -8.85
N ASN A 55 -12.34 -4.13 -9.96
CA ASN A 55 -13.57 -3.35 -10.00
C ASN A 55 -14.65 -3.93 -9.06
N LEU A 56 -14.70 -5.25 -8.92
CA LEU A 56 -15.58 -5.89 -7.94
C LEU A 56 -15.22 -5.47 -6.50
N ARG A 57 -13.92 -5.47 -6.12
CA ARG A 57 -13.46 -5.00 -4.80
C ARG A 57 -13.91 -3.58 -4.52
N ARG A 58 -13.79 -2.71 -5.53
CA ARG A 58 -14.21 -1.31 -5.43
C ARG A 58 -15.72 -1.19 -5.19
N LYS A 59 -16.54 -1.91 -5.95
CA LYS A 59 -17.99 -1.95 -5.76
C LYS A 59 -18.39 -2.48 -4.38
N GLU A 60 -17.71 -3.54 -3.91
CA GLU A 60 -17.91 -4.09 -2.57
C GLU A 60 -17.59 -3.04 -1.48
N CYS A 61 -16.54 -2.21 -1.65
CA CYS A 61 -16.26 -1.11 -0.74
C CYS A 61 -17.35 -0.03 -0.76
N GLU A 62 -17.81 0.37 -1.95
CA GLU A 62 -18.87 1.37 -2.11
C GLU A 62 -20.19 0.91 -1.46
N GLU A 63 -20.55 -0.36 -1.64
CA GLU A 63 -21.75 -0.95 -1.01
C GLU A 63 -21.61 -1.06 0.51
N ALA A 64 -20.46 -1.49 1.01
CA ALA A 64 -20.18 -1.57 2.45
C ALA A 64 -20.29 -0.17 3.10
N LEU A 65 -19.73 0.85 2.48
CA LEU A 65 -19.86 2.24 2.93
C LEU A 65 -21.33 2.66 3.02
N ARG A 66 -22.13 2.39 1.96
CA ARG A 66 -23.54 2.75 1.89
C ARG A 66 -24.35 2.12 3.05
N ILE A 67 -24.12 0.83 3.31
CA ILE A 67 -24.82 0.10 4.37
C ILE A 67 -24.45 0.63 5.75
N VAL A 68 -23.15 0.75 6.05
CA VAL A 68 -22.69 1.22 7.37
C VAL A 68 -23.08 2.67 7.61
N SER A 69 -22.93 3.54 6.60
CA SER A 69 -23.36 4.94 6.70
C SER A 69 -24.86 5.08 6.97
N GLY A 70 -25.69 4.26 6.32
CA GLY A 70 -27.13 4.19 6.58
C GLY A 70 -27.43 3.78 8.03
N TYR A 71 -26.76 2.75 8.50
CA TYR A 71 -26.92 2.24 9.87
C TYR A 71 -26.55 3.28 10.93
N VAL A 72 -25.35 3.87 10.87
CA VAL A 72 -24.93 4.87 11.86
C VAL A 72 -25.74 6.16 11.82
N ALA A 73 -26.34 6.50 10.67
CA ALA A 73 -27.28 7.62 10.57
C ALA A 73 -28.62 7.29 11.24
N THR A 74 -29.15 6.08 11.04
CA THR A 74 -30.42 5.62 11.63
C THR A 74 -30.32 5.47 13.15
N GLU A 75 -29.18 4.98 13.64
CA GLU A 75 -28.90 4.85 15.08
C GLU A 75 -28.53 6.19 15.76
N ASN A 76 -28.68 7.31 15.04
CA ASN A 76 -28.30 8.67 15.52
C ASN A 76 -26.83 8.84 15.94
N ILE A 77 -25.93 7.97 15.48
CA ILE A 77 -24.50 8.06 15.79
C ILE A 77 -23.87 9.25 15.06
N THR A 78 -24.24 9.47 13.79
CA THR A 78 -23.70 10.56 12.96
C THR A 78 -24.71 11.70 12.71
N GLY A 79 -25.99 11.48 12.96
CA GLY A 79 -27.08 12.43 12.68
C GLY A 79 -27.30 12.73 11.18
N LYS A 80 -26.46 12.21 10.30
CA LYS A 80 -26.54 12.38 8.83
C LYS A 80 -25.88 11.23 8.09
N LEU A 81 -26.28 11.05 6.83
CA LEU A 81 -25.66 10.09 5.92
C LEU A 81 -24.27 10.59 5.48
N CYS A 82 -23.25 9.74 5.62
CA CYS A 82 -21.91 10.00 5.07
C CYS A 82 -21.80 9.35 3.69
N THR A 83 -21.29 10.09 2.72
CA THR A 83 -21.17 9.61 1.32
C THR A 83 -19.78 9.12 0.98
N THR A 84 -18.80 9.37 1.84
CA THR A 84 -17.40 8.94 1.65
C THR A 84 -16.83 8.34 2.93
N TYR A 85 -15.85 7.44 2.78
CA TYR A 85 -15.10 6.89 3.92
C TYR A 85 -14.44 7.97 4.78
N PRO A 86 -13.78 9.01 4.21
CA PRO A 86 -13.22 10.09 5.03
C PRO A 86 -14.25 10.84 5.88
N GLU A 87 -15.46 11.09 5.36
CA GLU A 87 -16.54 11.70 6.14
C GLU A 87 -16.97 10.78 7.29
N LEU A 88 -17.14 9.49 7.00
CA LEU A 88 -17.56 8.50 7.98
C LEU A 88 -16.51 8.32 9.09
N MET A 89 -15.25 8.16 8.74
CA MET A 89 -14.13 8.02 9.70
C MET A 89 -13.84 9.30 10.50
N LYS A 90 -14.24 10.46 10.00
CA LYS A 90 -14.16 11.71 10.76
C LYS A 90 -15.30 11.85 11.77
N ALA A 91 -16.45 11.29 11.46
CA ALA A 91 -17.66 11.39 12.29
C ALA A 91 -17.70 10.34 13.41
N VAL A 92 -17.07 9.19 13.21
CA VAL A 92 -17.12 8.05 14.14
C VAL A 92 -15.70 7.49 14.27
N ASP A 93 -15.26 7.18 15.47
CA ASP A 93 -13.97 6.54 15.71
C ASP A 93 -13.88 5.13 15.11
N SER A 94 -12.67 4.65 14.88
CA SER A 94 -12.44 3.39 14.17
C SER A 94 -13.00 2.16 14.88
N GLU A 95 -12.99 2.13 16.21
CA GLU A 95 -13.52 1.00 16.99
C GLU A 95 -15.04 0.94 16.91
N ALA A 96 -15.71 2.07 17.13
CA ALA A 96 -17.16 2.18 16.99
C ALA A 96 -17.62 1.91 15.56
N LEU A 97 -16.84 2.30 14.54
CA LEU A 97 -17.10 1.97 13.14
C LEU A 97 -17.01 0.46 12.89
N MET A 98 -15.99 -0.20 13.40
CA MET A 98 -15.85 -1.65 13.23
C MET A 98 -16.93 -2.41 13.96
N ASN A 99 -17.33 -1.97 15.15
CA ASN A 99 -18.46 -2.53 15.89
C ASN A 99 -19.76 -2.37 15.11
N SER A 100 -20.05 -1.18 14.60
CA SER A 100 -21.24 -0.89 13.76
C SER A 100 -21.24 -1.74 12.48
N ALA A 101 -20.09 -1.81 11.79
CA ALA A 101 -19.95 -2.61 10.58
C ALA A 101 -20.24 -4.10 10.83
N SER A 102 -19.78 -4.63 11.95
CA SER A 102 -20.00 -6.04 12.34
C SER A 102 -21.46 -6.38 12.61
N GLN A 103 -22.30 -5.41 12.93
CA GLN A 103 -23.74 -5.60 13.11
C GLN A 103 -24.51 -5.75 11.77
N VAL A 104 -24.00 -5.09 10.70
CA VAL A 104 -24.76 -4.94 9.45
C VAL A 104 -24.07 -5.51 8.22
N LEU A 105 -22.79 -5.83 8.33
CA LEU A 105 -22.02 -6.44 7.25
C LEU A 105 -21.56 -7.85 7.61
N SER A 106 -21.43 -8.69 6.59
CA SER A 106 -20.83 -10.01 6.69
C SER A 106 -19.97 -10.35 5.48
N GLY A 107 -19.23 -11.45 5.55
CA GLY A 107 -18.47 -11.98 4.42
C GLY A 107 -17.52 -10.94 3.80
N ASN A 108 -17.59 -10.81 2.48
CA ASN A 108 -16.70 -9.92 1.74
C ASN A 108 -16.91 -8.45 2.06
N LEU A 109 -18.15 -8.00 2.24
CA LEU A 109 -18.42 -6.59 2.53
C LEU A 109 -17.77 -6.14 3.83
N LEU A 110 -17.85 -6.97 4.90
CA LEU A 110 -17.19 -6.68 6.17
C LEU A 110 -15.65 -6.64 6.02
N ARG A 111 -15.07 -7.57 5.25
CA ARG A 111 -13.63 -7.59 4.98
C ARG A 111 -13.19 -6.33 4.24
N ARG A 112 -13.91 -5.93 3.17
CA ARG A 112 -13.57 -4.69 2.40
C ARG A 112 -13.66 -3.45 3.28
N PHE A 113 -14.72 -3.36 4.09
CA PHE A 113 -14.88 -2.25 5.02
C PHE A 113 -13.73 -2.18 6.01
N ARG A 114 -13.39 -3.32 6.64
CA ARG A 114 -12.25 -3.43 7.55
C ARG A 114 -10.96 -2.99 6.88
N HIS A 115 -10.67 -3.48 5.67
CA HIS A 115 -9.48 -3.09 4.93
C HIS A 115 -9.39 -1.57 4.79
N VAL A 116 -10.44 -0.91 4.29
CA VAL A 116 -10.40 0.54 4.04
C VAL A 116 -10.18 1.33 5.32
N VAL A 117 -10.90 1.00 6.40
CA VAL A 117 -10.79 1.73 7.68
C VAL A 117 -9.43 1.51 8.32
N THR A 118 -8.95 0.27 8.37
CA THR A 118 -7.66 -0.03 9.00
C THR A 118 -6.47 0.44 8.16
N GLU A 119 -6.57 0.42 6.83
CA GLU A 119 -5.50 0.92 5.95
C GLU A 119 -5.38 2.44 6.07
N ALA A 120 -6.48 3.16 6.17
CA ALA A 120 -6.44 4.61 6.41
C ALA A 120 -5.74 4.96 7.74
N ALA A 121 -6.01 4.21 8.80
CA ALA A 121 -5.33 4.38 10.09
C ALA A 121 -3.83 4.08 9.98
N ARG A 122 -3.45 2.99 9.28
CA ARG A 122 -2.04 2.65 9.03
C ARG A 122 -1.29 3.75 8.27
N VAL A 123 -1.93 4.40 7.29
CA VAL A 123 -1.33 5.52 6.54
C VAL A 123 -1.04 6.72 7.45
N GLU A 124 -1.94 7.04 8.39
CA GLU A 124 -1.69 8.12 9.36
C GLU A 124 -0.51 7.76 10.27
N GLU A 125 -0.53 6.58 10.86
CA GLU A 125 0.53 6.10 11.74
C GLU A 125 1.89 5.99 11.02
N ALA A 126 1.90 5.58 9.75
CA ALA A 126 3.12 5.50 8.94
C ALA A 126 3.83 6.84 8.83
N VAL A 127 3.09 7.95 8.73
CA VAL A 127 3.68 9.31 8.73
C VAL A 127 4.45 9.56 10.02
N ASP A 128 3.86 9.18 11.16
CA ASP A 128 4.49 9.39 12.47
C ASP A 128 5.76 8.54 12.62
N ARG A 129 5.73 7.28 12.13
CA ARG A 129 6.90 6.39 12.14
C ARG A 129 8.05 6.94 11.29
N VAL A 130 7.76 7.50 10.11
CA VAL A 130 8.79 8.16 9.28
C VAL A 130 9.39 9.36 10.02
N VAL A 131 8.56 10.20 10.63
CA VAL A 131 9.02 11.42 11.34
C VAL A 131 9.97 11.10 12.49
N VAL A 132 9.75 9.99 13.20
CA VAL A 132 10.60 9.57 14.33
C VAL A 132 11.68 8.55 13.93
N ALA A 133 11.83 8.29 12.62
CA ALA A 133 12.79 7.32 12.06
C ALA A 133 12.65 5.89 12.63
N ASP A 134 11.42 5.47 12.96
CA ASP A 134 11.12 4.13 13.47
C ASP A 134 10.96 3.14 12.32
N VAL A 135 12.08 2.59 11.84
CA VAL A 135 12.10 1.62 10.73
C VAL A 135 11.32 0.35 11.06
N THR A 136 11.42 -0.15 12.29
CA THR A 136 10.71 -1.36 12.74
C THR A 136 9.21 -1.14 12.80
N GLY A 137 8.77 -0.03 13.37
CA GLY A 137 7.35 0.31 13.44
C GLY A 137 6.75 0.54 12.03
N PHE A 138 7.47 1.22 11.14
CA PHE A 138 7.01 1.39 9.75
C PHE A 138 6.94 0.06 9.01
N GLY A 139 7.95 -0.81 9.19
CA GLY A 139 7.97 -2.16 8.62
C GLY A 139 6.78 -3.01 9.10
N ALA A 140 6.46 -2.97 10.39
CA ALA A 140 5.28 -3.65 10.94
C ALA A 140 3.97 -3.16 10.31
N LEU A 141 3.84 -1.86 10.01
CA LEU A 141 2.69 -1.32 9.28
C LEU A 141 2.64 -1.81 7.82
N MET A 142 3.79 -1.97 7.16
CA MET A 142 3.86 -2.57 5.82
C MET A 142 3.36 -4.01 5.84
N ASP A 143 3.79 -4.81 6.81
CA ASP A 143 3.37 -6.21 6.97
C ASP A 143 1.86 -6.32 7.29
N ALA A 144 1.35 -5.48 8.17
CA ALA A 144 -0.08 -5.41 8.48
C ALA A 144 -0.91 -5.01 7.26
N SER A 145 -0.39 -4.08 6.43
CA SER A 145 -0.99 -3.70 5.16
C SER A 145 -1.00 -4.87 4.17
N HIS A 146 0.12 -5.61 4.03
CA HIS A 146 0.18 -6.79 3.17
C HIS A 146 -0.81 -7.88 3.60
N ALA A 147 -0.88 -8.16 4.90
CA ALA A 147 -1.84 -9.11 5.46
C ALA A 147 -3.30 -8.70 5.16
N SER A 148 -3.63 -7.43 5.31
CA SER A 148 -4.97 -6.91 5.00
C SER A 148 -5.28 -6.96 3.48
N LEU A 149 -4.31 -6.64 2.62
CA LEU A 149 -4.44 -6.78 1.17
C LEU A 149 -4.67 -8.24 0.75
N ARG A 150 -4.04 -9.19 1.43
CA ARG A 150 -4.20 -10.63 1.21
C ARG A 150 -5.55 -11.13 1.72
N ILE A 151 -5.89 -10.85 2.99
CA ILE A 151 -7.01 -11.48 3.71
C ILE A 151 -8.31 -10.70 3.54
N ASP A 152 -8.25 -9.37 3.68
CA ASP A 152 -9.44 -8.53 3.68
C ASP A 152 -9.76 -7.98 2.28
N PHE A 153 -8.74 -7.64 1.49
CA PHE A 153 -8.96 -7.08 0.15
C PHE A 153 -8.89 -8.14 -0.97
N HIS A 154 -8.22 -9.25 -0.75
CA HIS A 154 -8.06 -10.38 -1.68
C HIS A 154 -7.44 -9.96 -3.03
N VAL A 155 -6.35 -9.24 -2.99
CA VAL A 155 -5.59 -8.82 -4.19
C VAL A 155 -4.17 -9.37 -4.21
N SER A 156 -3.75 -10.16 -3.23
CA SER A 156 -2.45 -10.81 -3.26
C SER A 156 -2.45 -12.06 -4.16
N SER A 157 -1.28 -12.64 -4.35
CA SER A 157 -1.06 -13.93 -5.00
C SER A 157 -0.03 -14.73 -4.20
N MET A 158 0.07 -16.04 -4.46
CA MET A 158 1.05 -16.90 -3.78
C MET A 158 2.48 -16.39 -3.97
N GLU A 159 2.81 -15.90 -5.16
CA GLU A 159 4.14 -15.38 -5.48
C GLU A 159 4.45 -14.08 -4.73
N LEU A 160 3.45 -13.19 -4.58
CA LEU A 160 3.60 -11.96 -3.79
C LEU A 160 3.76 -12.28 -2.30
N ASP A 161 2.97 -13.23 -1.78
CA ASP A 161 3.03 -13.64 -0.37
C ASP A 161 4.38 -14.28 -0.05
N GLU A 162 4.88 -15.16 -0.91
CA GLU A 162 6.18 -15.83 -0.78
C GLU A 162 7.32 -14.82 -0.87
N LEU A 163 7.32 -13.94 -1.88
CA LEU A 163 8.37 -12.95 -2.06
C LEU A 163 8.46 -11.98 -0.86
N ALA A 164 7.31 -11.56 -0.33
CA ALA A 164 7.26 -10.75 0.88
C ALA A 164 7.73 -11.51 2.14
N ALA A 165 7.46 -12.82 2.23
CA ALA A 165 7.96 -13.65 3.32
C ALA A 165 9.48 -13.80 3.26
N VAL A 166 10.04 -14.13 2.09
CA VAL A 166 11.50 -14.24 1.87
C VAL A 166 12.21 -12.92 2.19
N ALA A 167 11.65 -11.78 1.81
CA ALA A 167 12.24 -10.48 2.17
C ALA A 167 12.34 -10.29 3.70
N ARG A 168 11.30 -10.68 4.47
CA ARG A 168 11.32 -10.63 5.93
C ARG A 168 12.30 -11.62 6.56
N GLU A 169 12.38 -12.83 6.02
CA GLU A 169 13.34 -13.85 6.45
C GLU A 169 14.79 -13.37 6.26
N GLY A 170 15.04 -12.59 5.21
CA GLY A 170 16.34 -11.94 4.97
C GLY A 170 16.61 -10.70 5.84
N GLY A 171 15.71 -10.35 6.78
CA GLY A 171 15.93 -9.24 7.71
C GLY A 171 15.31 -7.90 7.27
N ALA A 172 14.41 -7.88 6.27
CA ALA A 172 13.62 -6.67 5.98
C ALA A 172 12.76 -6.29 7.20
N ALA A 173 12.71 -5.01 7.53
CA ALA A 173 11.85 -4.49 8.59
C ALA A 173 10.37 -4.74 8.33
N GLY A 174 9.99 -4.83 7.05
CA GLY A 174 8.67 -5.21 6.59
C GLY A 174 8.60 -5.24 5.06
N ALA A 175 7.59 -5.93 4.53
CA ALA A 175 7.39 -6.07 3.09
C ALA A 175 5.90 -6.14 2.72
N ARG A 176 5.54 -5.51 1.61
CA ARG A 176 4.17 -5.54 1.10
C ARG A 176 4.12 -5.53 -0.43
N LEU A 177 3.04 -6.07 -0.97
CA LEU A 177 2.73 -5.87 -2.39
C LEU A 177 2.51 -4.38 -2.71
N THR A 178 2.85 -4.00 -3.93
CA THR A 178 2.58 -2.66 -4.47
C THR A 178 1.76 -2.72 -5.76
N GLY A 179 1.05 -1.63 -6.08
CA GLY A 179 0.14 -1.57 -7.22
C GLY A 179 -1.20 -2.25 -6.97
N ALA A 180 -1.82 -2.75 -8.03
CA ALA A 180 -3.16 -3.35 -7.99
C ALA A 180 -3.21 -4.77 -7.37
N GLY A 181 -2.06 -5.40 -7.20
CA GLY A 181 -1.96 -6.81 -6.82
C GLY A 181 -2.17 -7.78 -7.99
N PHE A 182 -2.54 -9.03 -7.68
CA PHE A 182 -2.68 -10.15 -8.63
C PHE A 182 -1.39 -10.56 -9.35
N GLY A 183 -0.23 -10.16 -8.85
CA GLY A 183 1.11 -10.28 -9.39
C GLY A 183 1.85 -8.95 -9.36
N GLY A 184 2.96 -8.84 -10.09
CA GLY A 184 3.82 -7.67 -10.10
C GLY A 184 4.81 -7.67 -8.93
N CYS A 185 4.98 -6.53 -8.25
CA CYS A 185 6.08 -6.32 -7.34
C CYS A 185 5.64 -6.26 -5.87
N ILE A 186 6.62 -6.51 -5.00
CA ILE A 186 6.61 -6.05 -3.61
C ILE A 186 7.51 -4.83 -3.45
N VAL A 187 7.30 -4.12 -2.34
CA VAL A 187 8.28 -3.20 -1.75
C VAL A 187 8.63 -3.73 -0.38
N ALA A 188 9.93 -3.88 -0.11
CA ALA A 188 10.46 -4.21 1.21
C ALA A 188 11.26 -3.03 1.75
N LEU A 189 11.27 -2.86 3.06
CA LEU A 189 12.05 -1.86 3.76
C LEU A 189 13.16 -2.54 4.56
N ALA A 190 14.36 -2.05 4.40
CA ALA A 190 15.53 -2.43 5.20
C ALA A 190 16.29 -1.18 5.66
N ASP A 191 17.18 -1.32 6.62
CA ASP A 191 18.18 -0.30 6.87
C ASP A 191 19.49 -0.63 6.13
N ARG A 192 20.43 0.33 6.11
CA ARG A 192 21.74 0.14 5.44
C ARG A 192 22.57 -1.04 5.95
N ARG A 193 22.29 -1.53 7.16
CA ARG A 193 23.05 -2.64 7.76
C ARG A 193 22.51 -3.98 7.29
N THR A 194 21.23 -4.07 7.07
CA THR A 194 20.53 -5.33 6.73
C THR A 194 20.19 -5.46 5.24
N VAL A 195 20.25 -4.38 4.46
CA VAL A 195 19.84 -4.39 3.04
C VAL A 195 20.61 -5.41 2.20
N GLY A 196 21.90 -5.62 2.47
CA GLY A 196 22.73 -6.61 1.76
C GLY A 196 22.21 -8.04 1.97
N GLU A 197 21.96 -8.40 3.22
CA GLU A 197 21.43 -9.72 3.59
C GLU A 197 20.02 -9.96 3.01
N VAL A 198 19.16 -8.94 3.01
CA VAL A 198 17.85 -9.03 2.37
C VAL A 198 17.95 -9.30 0.88
N LEU A 199 18.86 -8.60 0.18
CA LEU A 199 19.07 -8.79 -1.25
C LEU A 199 19.63 -10.18 -1.56
N GLU A 200 20.63 -10.66 -0.83
CA GLU A 200 21.19 -12.01 -0.97
C GLU A 200 20.13 -13.08 -0.75
N THR A 201 19.33 -12.97 0.33
CA THR A 201 18.26 -13.91 0.62
C THR A 201 17.18 -13.92 -0.48
N LEU A 202 16.78 -12.75 -0.98
CA LEU A 202 15.85 -12.66 -2.10
C LEU A 202 16.39 -13.35 -3.36
N VAL A 203 17.68 -13.14 -3.68
CA VAL A 203 18.32 -13.78 -4.85
C VAL A 203 18.34 -15.30 -4.68
N GLU A 204 18.82 -15.80 -3.57
CA GLU A 204 19.03 -17.24 -3.36
C GLU A 204 17.69 -17.98 -3.16
N GLU A 205 16.85 -17.48 -2.26
CA GLU A 205 15.64 -18.20 -1.82
C GLU A 205 14.43 -18.01 -2.72
N TYR A 206 14.41 -16.94 -3.54
CA TYR A 206 13.29 -16.71 -4.46
C TYR A 206 13.72 -16.79 -5.93
N PHE A 207 14.66 -15.94 -6.38
CA PHE A 207 14.96 -15.81 -7.82
C PHE A 207 15.71 -17.02 -8.38
N VAL A 208 16.75 -17.51 -7.70
CA VAL A 208 17.49 -18.70 -8.12
C VAL A 208 16.58 -19.93 -8.09
N ARG A 209 15.85 -20.17 -7.02
CA ARG A 209 14.93 -21.30 -6.89
C ARG A 209 13.83 -21.34 -7.95
N ARG A 210 13.45 -20.19 -8.48
CA ARG A 210 12.43 -20.05 -9.52
C ARG A 210 12.99 -19.97 -10.94
N GLY A 211 14.31 -20.06 -11.11
CA GLY A 211 14.98 -19.95 -12.41
C GLY A 211 14.85 -18.55 -13.04
N LEU A 212 14.81 -17.51 -12.21
CA LEU A 212 14.69 -16.10 -12.62
C LEU A 212 16.00 -15.33 -12.46
N ALA A 213 17.11 -16.00 -12.13
CA ALA A 213 18.40 -15.37 -11.85
C ALA A 213 18.96 -14.57 -13.04
N ASP A 214 18.71 -14.99 -14.26
CA ASP A 214 19.17 -14.31 -15.47
C ASP A 214 18.48 -12.96 -15.76
N GLN A 215 17.48 -12.61 -14.96
CA GLN A 215 16.65 -11.41 -15.12
C GLN A 215 16.68 -10.50 -13.88
N LEU A 216 17.68 -10.63 -13.01
CA LEU A 216 17.75 -9.90 -11.74
C LEU A 216 17.77 -8.40 -11.92
N ASP A 217 18.52 -7.86 -12.89
CA ASP A 217 18.64 -6.42 -13.12
C ASP A 217 17.30 -5.75 -13.43
N ASP A 218 16.37 -6.49 -14.05
CA ASP A 218 15.02 -6.01 -14.36
C ASP A 218 14.01 -6.25 -13.25
N ARG A 219 14.36 -7.07 -12.22
CA ARG A 219 13.41 -7.59 -11.23
C ARG A 219 13.70 -7.24 -9.80
N LEU A 220 14.93 -6.90 -9.47
CA LEU A 220 15.37 -6.63 -8.10
C LEU A 220 16.27 -5.41 -8.08
N PHE A 221 15.82 -4.33 -7.44
CA PHE A 221 16.59 -3.09 -7.37
C PHE A 221 16.27 -2.27 -6.12
N LEU A 222 17.19 -1.40 -5.76
CA LEU A 222 16.99 -0.38 -4.73
C LEU A 222 16.30 0.84 -5.35
N ALA A 223 15.18 1.24 -4.77
CA ALA A 223 14.47 2.45 -5.14
C ALA A 223 14.88 3.61 -4.22
N VAL A 224 15.28 4.71 -4.85
CA VAL A 224 15.59 5.95 -4.14
C VAL A 224 14.41 6.91 -4.31
N PRO A 225 13.82 7.45 -3.22
CA PRO A 225 12.81 8.47 -3.32
C PRO A 225 13.35 9.69 -4.06
N SER A 226 12.80 9.98 -5.23
CA SER A 226 13.30 11.00 -6.16
C SER A 226 12.24 12.06 -6.42
N ALA A 227 12.66 13.23 -6.94
CA ALA A 227 11.75 14.28 -7.37
C ALA A 227 10.86 13.82 -8.52
N GLY A 228 9.70 14.43 -8.63
CA GLY A 228 8.78 14.23 -9.76
C GLY A 228 9.30 14.83 -11.05
N ALA A 229 8.52 14.69 -12.11
CA ALA A 229 8.83 15.24 -13.42
C ALA A 229 9.00 16.76 -13.38
N THR A 230 10.04 17.26 -14.03
CA THR A 230 10.33 18.69 -14.18
C THR A 230 10.26 19.09 -15.64
N PHE A 231 9.81 20.31 -15.90
CA PHE A 231 9.89 20.91 -17.22
C PHE A 231 11.10 21.85 -17.26
N SER A 232 12.00 21.64 -18.22
CA SER A 232 12.95 22.68 -18.64
C SER A 232 12.42 23.28 -19.93
N ALA A 233 12.29 24.63 -20.02
CA ALA A 233 12.07 25.29 -21.28
C ALA A 233 13.31 25.07 -22.14
N CYS A 234 13.14 24.51 -23.34
CA CYS A 234 14.19 24.60 -24.34
C CYS A 234 14.34 26.11 -24.70
N GLU A 235 15.43 26.74 -24.26
CA GLU A 235 15.81 28.02 -24.79
C GLU A 235 16.00 27.81 -26.29
N GLY A 236 15.14 28.46 -27.07
CA GLY A 236 15.06 28.28 -28.52
C GLY A 236 16.42 28.59 -29.17
N ALA A 237 16.88 27.66 -29.99
CA ALA A 237 17.90 27.96 -30.98
C ALA A 237 17.41 29.14 -31.85
N GLN A 238 18.07 30.28 -31.69
CA GLN A 238 17.99 31.39 -32.65
C GLN A 238 18.71 31.04 -33.95
#